data_813f7a018518639fca0e4eebd4f0cc31
#
_entry.id   813f7a018518639fca0e4eebd4f0cc31
#
_cell.length_a   1.000
_cell.length_b   1.000
_cell.length_c   1.000
_cell.angle_alpha   90.00
_cell.angle_beta   90.00
_cell.angle_gamma   90.00
#
_symmetry.space_group_name_H-M   'P 1'
#
loop_
_entity.id
_entity.type
_entity.pdbx_description
1 polymer ?
#
loop_
_entity_poly.entity_id
_entity_poly.type
_entity_poly.pdbx_seq_one_letter_code
_entity_poly.pdbx_strand_id
1 'polypeptide(L)'
;MKKRMKILVTGASGFIGSFLCEEGLRQGHEVWAGVRRSSSRRYLQDERLKFAELDFSSPERLSAQLAIHKQEHAGWDVVIHCAGVTKCPKEEDFERNNYLYTRHLVEGLLQVGMTPRQFVYLSSLSVFGPIREEVAHADFPHGSACLYAPITEHDTPCPNTAYGRSKLRAEQYLQGLGEKLPAVIFRPTGVYGPREKDYFLMAKSIQGHTDFSVGFRRQEITFIYVKDLTSAIYRAVQKGVAGRAYFVSDGGIYESRTFSDLIQRELGNPWVLRIKSPLWLLKLISYVAGWGASIVGKTCTLNKDKYQIMKQRNWQCDTAPLKQELGWEPQYDLERGVRETIAWYKQEKWL
;
A
#
# COMPACT_ATOMS: atom_id res chain seq x y z
N MET A 1 17.99 -18.21 -18.69
CA MET A 1 18.40 -17.61 -17.40
C MET A 1 17.71 -16.25 -17.25
N LYS A 2 17.03 -15.97 -16.11
CA LYS A 2 16.46 -14.64 -15.85
C LYS A 2 17.63 -13.64 -15.72
N LYS A 3 17.55 -12.49 -16.40
CA LYS A 3 18.58 -11.45 -16.33
C LYS A 3 18.65 -10.88 -14.91
N ARG A 4 19.81 -10.94 -14.28
CA ARG A 4 20.07 -10.26 -13.01
C ARG A 4 20.00 -8.74 -13.21
N MET A 5 19.23 -8.05 -12.41
CA MET A 5 19.02 -6.59 -12.47
C MET A 5 19.49 -5.95 -11.16
N LYS A 6 19.91 -4.67 -11.25
CA LYS A 6 20.15 -3.81 -10.08
C LYS A 6 18.84 -3.08 -9.77
N ILE A 7 18.29 -3.29 -8.58
CA ILE A 7 16.98 -2.79 -8.18
C ILE A 7 17.10 -1.93 -6.93
N LEU A 8 16.69 -0.67 -7.01
CA LEU A 8 16.50 0.17 -5.82
C LEU A 8 15.07 0.01 -5.30
N VAL A 9 14.91 -0.29 -4.02
CA VAL A 9 13.63 -0.27 -3.32
C VAL A 9 13.66 0.87 -2.31
N THR A 10 12.90 1.94 -2.54
CA THR A 10 12.77 3.02 -1.55
C THR A 10 11.67 2.68 -0.56
N GLY A 11 11.74 3.22 0.67
CA GLY A 11 10.85 2.78 1.74
C GLY A 11 11.11 1.34 2.19
N ALA A 12 12.31 0.83 1.92
CA ALA A 12 12.73 -0.55 2.20
C ALA A 12 12.56 -0.98 3.66
N SER A 13 12.71 -0.06 4.61
CA SER A 13 12.52 -0.33 6.05
C SER A 13 11.06 -0.46 6.48
N GLY A 14 10.13 -0.16 5.59
CA GLY A 14 8.68 -0.27 5.83
C GLY A 14 8.15 -1.69 5.64
N PHE A 15 6.85 -1.86 5.91
CA PHE A 15 6.14 -3.13 5.78
C PHE A 15 6.32 -3.72 4.36
N ILE A 16 5.76 -3.10 3.34
CA ILE A 16 5.80 -3.63 1.96
C ILE A 16 7.23 -3.60 1.41
N GLY A 17 7.99 -2.52 1.68
CA GLY A 17 9.35 -2.37 1.17
C GLY A 17 10.31 -3.48 1.60
N SER A 18 10.18 -3.97 2.85
CA SER A 18 11.01 -5.09 3.32
C SER A 18 10.71 -6.40 2.58
N PHE A 19 9.44 -6.69 2.26
CA PHE A 19 9.06 -7.84 1.44
C PHE A 19 9.52 -7.70 -0.02
N LEU A 20 9.51 -6.47 -0.56
CA LEU A 20 10.05 -6.21 -1.90
C LEU A 20 11.57 -6.49 -1.96
N CYS A 21 12.32 -6.13 -0.92
CA CYS A 21 13.74 -6.47 -0.83
C CYS A 21 13.96 -7.99 -0.78
N GLU A 22 13.23 -8.69 0.08
CA GLU A 22 13.31 -10.15 0.20
C GLU A 22 12.98 -10.86 -1.12
N GLU A 23 11.89 -10.46 -1.78
CA GLU A 23 11.48 -11.06 -3.05
C GLU A 23 12.50 -10.80 -4.16
N GLY A 24 13.10 -9.60 -4.23
CA GLY A 24 14.16 -9.30 -5.19
C GLY A 24 15.40 -10.17 -5.01
N LEU A 25 15.83 -10.36 -3.77
CA LEU A 25 16.94 -11.25 -3.43
C LEU A 25 16.61 -12.71 -3.74
N ARG A 26 15.38 -13.17 -3.45
CA ARG A 26 14.89 -14.51 -3.77
C ARG A 26 14.91 -14.80 -5.28
N GLN A 27 14.64 -13.77 -6.08
CA GLN A 27 14.71 -13.88 -7.55
C GLN A 27 16.13 -13.75 -8.13
N GLY A 28 17.15 -13.55 -7.27
CA GLY A 28 18.56 -13.46 -7.66
C GLY A 28 18.99 -12.09 -8.20
N HIS A 29 18.20 -11.02 -7.92
CA HIS A 29 18.57 -9.66 -8.29
C HIS A 29 19.59 -9.07 -7.31
N GLU A 30 20.27 -8.02 -7.72
CA GLU A 30 21.06 -7.16 -6.85
C GLU A 30 20.13 -6.08 -6.28
N VAL A 31 19.84 -6.15 -4.99
CA VAL A 31 18.85 -5.29 -4.34
C VAL A 31 19.52 -4.25 -3.45
N TRP A 32 19.13 -3.01 -3.67
CA TRP A 32 19.53 -1.85 -2.89
C TRP A 32 18.35 -1.34 -2.07
N ALA A 33 18.49 -1.39 -0.76
CA ALA A 33 17.54 -0.82 0.17
C ALA A 33 17.76 0.70 0.29
N GLY A 34 16.83 1.47 -0.27
CA GLY A 34 16.79 2.93 -0.11
C GLY A 34 16.25 3.29 1.28
N VAL A 35 17.10 3.80 2.14
CA VAL A 35 16.81 4.10 3.54
C VAL A 35 17.24 5.51 3.92
N ARG A 36 16.63 6.09 4.94
CA ARG A 36 17.16 7.28 5.62
C ARG A 36 18.15 6.86 6.68
N ARG A 37 19.05 7.74 7.08
CA ARG A 37 20.01 7.49 8.15
C ARG A 37 19.39 6.98 9.46
N SER A 38 18.18 7.47 9.78
CA SER A 38 17.42 7.07 10.98
C SER A 38 16.52 5.84 10.79
N SER A 39 16.53 5.20 9.62
CA SER A 39 15.65 4.06 9.33
C SER A 39 16.03 2.83 10.13
N SER A 40 15.05 2.15 10.73
CA SER A 40 15.27 0.84 11.34
C SER A 40 15.62 -0.19 10.27
N ARG A 41 16.61 -1.03 10.56
CA ARG A 41 17.03 -2.15 9.69
C ARG A 41 16.50 -3.50 10.20
N ARG A 42 15.53 -3.51 11.11
CA ARG A 42 15.05 -4.74 11.77
C ARG A 42 14.71 -5.86 10.77
N TYR A 43 14.11 -5.52 9.63
CA TYR A 43 13.70 -6.48 8.59
C TYR A 43 14.62 -6.49 7.36
N LEU A 44 15.79 -5.87 7.44
CA LEU A 44 16.77 -5.74 6.37
C LEU A 44 18.09 -6.38 6.82
N GLN A 45 18.03 -7.67 7.21
CA GLN A 45 19.16 -8.38 7.82
C GLN A 45 19.93 -9.30 6.86
N ASP A 46 19.41 -9.52 5.63
CA ASP A 46 20.09 -10.37 4.65
C ASP A 46 21.40 -9.70 4.19
N GLU A 47 22.52 -10.39 4.34
CA GLU A 47 23.86 -9.87 4.03
C GLU A 47 24.07 -9.52 2.55
N ARG A 48 23.24 -10.09 1.66
CA ARG A 48 23.28 -9.78 0.22
C ARG A 48 22.67 -8.42 -0.11
N LEU A 49 21.93 -7.83 0.85
CA LEU A 49 21.25 -6.55 0.67
C LEU A 49 22.25 -5.40 0.74
N LYS A 50 22.24 -4.56 -0.28
CA LYS A 50 23.00 -3.33 -0.31
C LYS A 50 22.16 -2.15 0.18
N PHE A 51 22.80 -1.08 0.64
CA PHE A 51 22.09 0.08 1.18
C PHE A 51 22.44 1.33 0.38
N ALA A 52 21.42 2.14 0.10
CA ALA A 52 21.53 3.49 -0.43
C ALA A 52 20.88 4.46 0.57
N GLU A 53 21.68 5.37 1.15
CA GLU A 53 21.13 6.41 2.01
C GLU A 53 20.59 7.55 1.14
N LEU A 54 19.30 7.86 1.27
CA LEU A 54 18.59 8.83 0.45
C LEU A 54 17.81 9.81 1.33
N ASP A 55 18.12 11.09 1.22
CA ASP A 55 17.43 12.18 1.92
C ASP A 55 16.47 12.91 0.99
N PHE A 56 15.24 12.46 0.96
CA PHE A 56 14.20 13.07 0.12
C PHE A 56 13.75 14.47 0.57
N SER A 57 14.14 14.91 1.77
CA SER A 57 13.72 16.21 2.32
C SER A 57 14.46 17.39 1.67
N SER A 58 15.63 17.16 1.08
CA SER A 58 16.45 18.17 0.38
C SER A 58 16.78 17.67 -1.02
N PRO A 59 16.26 18.33 -2.08
CA PRO A 59 16.60 18.02 -3.46
C PRO A 59 18.11 18.07 -3.74
N GLU A 60 18.81 19.04 -3.15
CA GLU A 60 20.25 19.24 -3.35
C GLU A 60 21.05 18.09 -2.75
N ARG A 61 20.73 17.69 -1.50
CA ARG A 61 21.39 16.54 -0.84
C ARG A 61 21.09 15.25 -1.59
N LEU A 62 19.84 15.05 -1.99
CA LEU A 62 19.45 13.86 -2.74
C LEU A 62 20.20 13.77 -4.08
N SER A 63 20.31 14.88 -4.83
CA SER A 63 21.07 14.92 -6.08
C SER A 63 22.55 14.63 -5.86
N ALA A 64 23.16 15.16 -4.79
CA ALA A 64 24.53 14.86 -4.43
C ALA A 64 24.72 13.36 -4.07
N GLN A 65 23.83 12.78 -3.27
CA GLN A 65 23.86 11.35 -2.93
C GLN A 65 23.73 10.46 -4.17
N LEU A 66 22.81 10.81 -5.09
CA LEU A 66 22.64 10.09 -6.35
C LEU A 66 23.87 10.21 -7.26
N ALA A 67 24.51 11.39 -7.33
CA ALA A 67 25.72 11.60 -8.11
C ALA A 67 26.90 10.74 -7.58
N ILE A 68 27.09 10.70 -6.27
CA ILE A 68 28.09 9.83 -5.62
C ILE A 68 27.79 8.37 -5.94
N HIS A 69 26.55 7.93 -5.75
CA HIS A 69 26.14 6.55 -6.07
C HIS A 69 26.44 6.20 -7.54
N LYS A 70 26.16 7.12 -8.46
CA LYS A 70 26.44 6.93 -9.89
C LYS A 70 27.92 6.70 -10.17
N GLN A 71 28.79 7.46 -9.52
CA GLN A 71 30.26 7.32 -9.67
C GLN A 71 30.77 5.98 -9.14
N GLU A 72 30.27 5.53 -8.00
CA GLU A 72 30.75 4.33 -7.33
C GLU A 72 30.12 3.03 -7.87
N HIS A 73 28.87 3.07 -8.26
CA HIS A 73 28.05 1.87 -8.50
C HIS A 73 27.29 1.87 -9.83
N ALA A 74 27.39 2.92 -10.64
CA ALA A 74 26.52 3.20 -11.78
C ALA A 74 25.04 3.41 -11.37
N GLY A 75 24.07 3.19 -12.27
CA GLY A 75 22.65 3.36 -11.99
C GLY A 75 21.95 2.07 -11.58
N TRP A 76 20.67 2.18 -11.27
CA TRP A 76 19.76 1.05 -11.08
C TRP A 76 18.99 0.78 -12.38
N ASP A 77 18.82 -0.50 -12.73
CA ASP A 77 17.97 -0.92 -13.85
C ASP A 77 16.48 -0.60 -13.55
N VAL A 78 16.09 -0.79 -12.29
CA VAL A 78 14.70 -0.60 -11.82
C VAL A 78 14.71 0.16 -10.51
N VAL A 79 13.77 1.09 -10.37
CA VAL A 79 13.46 1.75 -9.09
C VAL A 79 12.04 1.39 -8.68
N ILE A 80 11.88 0.74 -7.53
CA ILE A 80 10.59 0.46 -6.92
C ILE A 80 10.37 1.48 -5.81
N HIS A 81 9.54 2.48 -6.08
CA HIS A 81 9.27 3.57 -5.14
C HIS A 81 8.08 3.24 -4.25
N CYS A 82 8.38 2.68 -3.08
CA CYS A 82 7.44 2.32 -2.03
C CYS A 82 7.48 3.29 -0.84
N ALA A 83 8.39 4.27 -0.86
CA ALA A 83 8.45 5.30 0.18
C ALA A 83 7.18 6.14 0.17
N GLY A 84 6.59 6.32 1.35
CA GLY A 84 5.38 7.10 1.54
C GLY A 84 4.83 6.86 2.95
N VAL A 85 3.79 7.62 3.31
CA VAL A 85 3.13 7.54 4.61
C VAL A 85 1.62 7.38 4.42
N THR A 86 1.01 6.55 5.25
CA THR A 86 -0.44 6.34 5.29
C THR A 86 -1.10 7.05 6.47
N LYS A 87 -0.28 7.64 7.36
CA LYS A 87 -0.72 8.37 8.55
C LYS A 87 0.22 9.55 8.80
N CYS A 88 -0.36 10.72 9.01
CA CYS A 88 0.36 11.93 9.34
C CYS A 88 -0.41 12.75 10.37
N PRO A 89 0.28 13.56 11.22
CA PRO A 89 -0.38 14.51 12.12
C PRO A 89 -1.12 15.62 11.38
N LYS A 90 -0.58 16.08 10.25
CA LYS A 90 -1.11 17.19 9.44
C LYS A 90 -1.33 16.75 7.99
N GLU A 91 -2.29 17.38 7.30
CA GLU A 91 -2.60 17.07 5.90
C GLU A 91 -1.41 17.41 4.97
N GLU A 92 -0.69 18.49 5.25
CA GLU A 92 0.48 18.91 4.45
C GLU A 92 1.61 17.88 4.49
N ASP A 93 1.68 17.07 5.54
CA ASP A 93 2.68 16.01 5.66
C ASP A 93 2.44 14.88 4.64
N PHE A 94 1.18 14.60 4.26
CA PHE A 94 0.90 13.66 3.18
C PHE A 94 1.41 14.19 1.82
N GLU A 95 1.15 15.46 1.54
CA GLU A 95 1.62 16.13 0.33
C GLU A 95 3.15 16.07 0.24
N ARG A 96 3.83 16.42 1.32
CA ARG A 96 5.30 16.41 1.38
C ARG A 96 5.86 15.00 1.19
N ASN A 97 5.36 14.02 1.95
CA ASN A 97 5.95 12.68 1.96
C ASN A 97 5.57 11.82 0.76
N ASN A 98 4.35 11.97 0.20
CA ASN A 98 3.87 11.11 -0.86
C ASN A 98 4.05 11.73 -2.26
N TYR A 99 3.97 13.06 -2.38
CA TYR A 99 4.13 13.74 -3.67
C TYR A 99 5.50 14.41 -3.81
N LEU A 100 5.85 15.36 -2.92
CA LEU A 100 7.10 16.11 -3.09
C LEU A 100 8.33 15.20 -3.05
N TYR A 101 8.39 14.24 -2.14
CA TYR A 101 9.51 13.30 -2.05
C TYR A 101 9.59 12.35 -3.27
N THR A 102 8.45 11.97 -3.84
CA THR A 102 8.43 11.25 -5.12
C THR A 102 9.00 12.12 -6.24
N ARG A 103 8.57 13.38 -6.30
CA ARG A 103 9.05 14.36 -7.28
C ARG A 103 10.56 14.60 -7.14
N HIS A 104 11.05 14.84 -5.91
CA HIS A 104 12.48 15.06 -5.66
C HIS A 104 13.33 13.85 -6.12
N LEU A 105 12.87 12.62 -5.84
CA LEU A 105 13.59 11.42 -6.30
C LEU A 105 13.67 11.38 -7.82
N VAL A 106 12.55 11.60 -8.50
CA VAL A 106 12.49 11.52 -9.96
C VAL A 106 13.32 12.63 -10.61
N GLU A 107 13.16 13.87 -10.15
CA GLU A 107 13.95 15.01 -10.65
C GLU A 107 15.46 14.77 -10.41
N GLY A 108 15.84 14.28 -9.24
CA GLY A 108 17.24 13.94 -8.94
C GLY A 108 17.78 12.85 -9.87
N LEU A 109 17.02 11.76 -10.11
CA LEU A 109 17.44 10.71 -11.03
C LEU A 109 17.63 11.22 -12.46
N LEU A 110 16.69 12.04 -12.94
CA LEU A 110 16.77 12.65 -14.27
C LEU A 110 17.97 13.62 -14.37
N GLN A 111 18.15 14.49 -13.37
CA GLN A 111 19.22 15.47 -13.33
C GLN A 111 20.61 14.84 -13.38
N VAL A 112 20.82 13.75 -12.64
CA VAL A 112 22.13 13.06 -12.64
C VAL A 112 22.26 12.05 -13.79
N GLY A 113 21.25 11.89 -14.65
CA GLY A 113 21.27 10.93 -15.76
C GLY A 113 21.28 9.48 -15.29
N MET A 114 20.50 9.15 -14.26
CA MET A 114 20.28 7.79 -13.73
C MET A 114 18.83 7.33 -13.94
N THR A 115 18.24 7.71 -15.07
CA THR A 115 16.88 7.27 -15.41
C THR A 115 16.84 5.74 -15.46
N PRO A 116 16.02 5.08 -14.62
CA PRO A 116 15.90 3.62 -14.66
C PRO A 116 15.16 3.17 -15.93
N ARG A 117 15.39 1.94 -16.34
CA ARG A 117 14.64 1.31 -17.44
C ARG A 117 13.16 1.13 -17.09
N GLN A 118 12.85 1.07 -15.79
CA GLN A 118 11.49 1.00 -15.28
C GLN A 118 11.41 1.64 -13.89
N PHE A 119 10.43 2.51 -13.70
CA PHE A 119 10.09 3.11 -12.42
C PHE A 119 8.75 2.55 -11.95
N VAL A 120 8.74 1.78 -10.87
CA VAL A 120 7.53 1.23 -10.28
C VAL A 120 7.08 2.12 -9.14
N TYR A 121 5.86 2.65 -9.21
CA TYR A 121 5.28 3.48 -8.17
C TYR A 121 4.19 2.72 -7.40
N LEU A 122 4.32 2.65 -6.08
CA LEU A 122 3.30 2.09 -5.20
C LEU A 122 2.31 3.18 -4.80
N SER A 123 1.17 3.20 -5.47
CA SER A 123 0.02 4.05 -5.18
C SER A 123 -0.99 3.37 -4.24
N SER A 124 -2.27 3.59 -4.42
CA SER A 124 -3.36 3.00 -3.64
C SER A 124 -4.68 3.10 -4.38
N LEU A 125 -5.61 2.17 -4.14
CA LEU A 125 -7.00 2.31 -4.59
C LEU A 125 -7.69 3.57 -4.01
N SER A 126 -7.21 4.11 -2.89
CA SER A 126 -7.73 5.34 -2.26
C SER A 126 -7.69 6.59 -3.16
N VAL A 127 -6.99 6.56 -4.30
CA VAL A 127 -7.01 7.64 -5.30
C VAL A 127 -8.37 7.80 -5.96
N PHE A 128 -9.22 6.76 -5.94
CA PHE A 128 -10.56 6.82 -6.53
C PHE A 128 -11.63 7.34 -5.56
N GLY A 129 -11.45 7.16 -4.25
CA GLY A 129 -12.46 7.58 -3.27
C GLY A 129 -13.78 6.79 -3.36
N PRO A 130 -14.87 7.33 -2.78
CA PRO A 130 -16.16 6.63 -2.67
C PRO A 130 -17.00 6.74 -3.96
N ILE A 131 -16.55 6.10 -5.03
CA ILE A 131 -17.29 6.01 -6.29
C ILE A 131 -17.97 4.65 -6.44
N ARG A 132 -18.96 4.55 -7.34
CA ARG A 132 -19.75 3.34 -7.62
C ARG A 132 -20.39 2.74 -6.35
N GLU A 133 -20.84 3.61 -5.43
CA GLU A 133 -21.55 3.21 -4.21
C GLU A 133 -23.08 3.18 -4.37
N GLU A 134 -23.60 3.44 -5.55
CA GLU A 134 -25.00 3.27 -5.88
C GLU A 134 -25.28 1.80 -6.13
N VAL A 135 -26.31 1.28 -5.45
CA VAL A 135 -26.77 -0.09 -5.71
C VAL A 135 -27.37 -0.09 -7.11
N ALA A 136 -26.87 -0.94 -7.98
CA ALA A 136 -27.43 -1.14 -9.31
C ALA A 136 -28.82 -1.78 -9.17
N HIS A 137 -29.87 -0.95 -9.15
CA HIS A 137 -31.24 -1.39 -8.89
C HIS A 137 -31.88 -2.23 -10.00
N ALA A 138 -31.26 -2.34 -11.18
CA ALA A 138 -31.92 -2.88 -12.35
C ALA A 138 -31.49 -4.27 -12.83
N ASP A 139 -30.24 -4.72 -12.57
CA ASP A 139 -29.69 -5.84 -13.33
C ASP A 139 -29.11 -6.99 -12.51
N PHE A 140 -29.21 -6.96 -11.18
CA PHE A 140 -28.77 -8.11 -10.38
C PHE A 140 -29.97 -9.00 -10.03
N PRO A 141 -30.00 -10.27 -10.48
CA PRO A 141 -31.01 -11.23 -10.03
C PRO A 141 -31.00 -11.31 -8.51
N HIS A 142 -32.17 -11.46 -7.91
CA HIS A 142 -32.28 -11.73 -6.48
C HIS A 142 -31.34 -12.86 -6.10
N GLY A 143 -30.29 -12.56 -5.31
CA GLY A 143 -29.27 -13.54 -4.92
C GLY A 143 -27.84 -13.23 -5.40
N SER A 144 -27.62 -12.13 -6.14
CA SER A 144 -26.23 -11.71 -6.48
C SER A 144 -25.41 -11.39 -5.23
N ALA A 145 -24.23 -11.98 -5.15
CA ALA A 145 -23.33 -11.82 -3.99
C ALA A 145 -22.83 -10.38 -3.83
N CYS A 146 -22.74 -9.60 -4.93
CA CYS A 146 -22.16 -8.25 -4.96
C CYS A 146 -23.23 -7.17 -5.08
N LEU A 147 -23.12 -6.10 -4.27
CA LEU A 147 -24.02 -4.94 -4.31
C LEU A 147 -23.51 -3.80 -5.20
N TYR A 148 -22.19 -3.69 -5.38
CA TYR A 148 -21.54 -2.59 -6.09
C TYR A 148 -20.77 -3.09 -7.29
N ALA A 149 -20.63 -2.24 -8.31
CA ALA A 149 -19.77 -2.51 -9.46
C ALA A 149 -18.31 -2.23 -9.10
N PRO A 150 -17.35 -3.01 -9.63
CA PRO A 150 -15.92 -2.75 -9.41
C PRO A 150 -15.49 -1.42 -10.02
N ILE A 151 -14.54 -0.76 -9.35
CA ILE A 151 -13.84 0.41 -9.86
C ILE A 151 -12.91 -0.05 -10.99
N THR A 152 -12.97 0.62 -12.14
CA THR A 152 -12.21 0.28 -13.34
C THR A 152 -11.18 1.38 -13.69
N GLU A 153 -10.26 1.10 -14.61
CA GLU A 153 -9.29 2.07 -15.10
C GLU A 153 -9.93 3.24 -15.85
N HIS A 154 -11.18 3.10 -16.29
CA HIS A 154 -11.95 4.13 -17.00
C HIS A 154 -12.67 5.11 -16.06
N ASP A 155 -12.72 4.80 -14.77
CA ASP A 155 -13.33 5.70 -13.79
C ASP A 155 -12.45 6.89 -13.47
N THR A 156 -13.07 8.03 -13.20
CA THR A 156 -12.35 9.25 -12.83
C THR A 156 -11.96 9.20 -11.35
N PRO A 157 -10.67 9.32 -11.01
CA PRO A 157 -10.22 9.43 -9.63
C PRO A 157 -10.86 10.61 -8.89
N CYS A 158 -11.43 10.38 -7.71
CA CYS A 158 -12.09 11.39 -6.88
C CYS A 158 -11.78 11.17 -5.38
N PRO A 159 -10.50 11.32 -4.96
CA PRO A 159 -10.09 11.01 -3.60
C PRO A 159 -10.69 11.98 -2.58
N ASN A 160 -11.26 11.43 -1.50
CA ASN A 160 -11.87 12.16 -0.41
C ASN A 160 -10.98 12.28 0.84
N THR A 161 -9.73 11.75 0.77
CA THR A 161 -8.74 11.80 1.85
C THR A 161 -7.49 12.57 1.43
N ALA A 162 -6.76 13.17 2.38
CA ALA A 162 -5.49 13.84 2.10
C ALA A 162 -4.45 12.83 1.58
N TYR A 163 -4.45 11.60 2.12
CA TYR A 163 -3.65 10.50 1.62
C TYR A 163 -3.95 10.20 0.14
N GLY A 164 -5.20 9.97 -0.21
CA GLY A 164 -5.60 9.67 -1.60
C GLY A 164 -5.25 10.80 -2.56
N ARG A 165 -5.50 12.07 -2.16
CA ARG A 165 -5.12 13.26 -2.96
C ARG A 165 -3.61 13.33 -3.21
N SER A 166 -2.79 13.10 -2.18
CA SER A 166 -1.33 13.13 -2.32
C SER A 166 -0.80 12.02 -3.24
N LYS A 167 -1.40 10.83 -3.17
CA LYS A 167 -1.06 9.71 -4.07
C LYS A 167 -1.47 10.00 -5.51
N LEU A 168 -2.68 10.51 -5.72
CA LEU A 168 -3.16 10.89 -7.07
C LEU A 168 -2.26 11.95 -7.70
N ARG A 169 -1.86 12.95 -6.94
CA ARG A 169 -0.97 14.01 -7.43
C ARG A 169 0.38 13.45 -7.88
N ALA A 170 0.92 12.48 -7.14
CA ALA A 170 2.15 11.79 -7.54
C ALA A 170 1.96 10.96 -8.81
N GLU A 171 0.82 10.25 -8.96
CA GLU A 171 0.50 9.53 -10.19
C GLU A 171 0.44 10.48 -11.41
N GLN A 172 -0.29 11.58 -11.29
CA GLN A 172 -0.43 12.59 -12.35
C GLN A 172 0.93 13.17 -12.76
N TYR A 173 1.80 13.46 -11.79
CA TYR A 173 3.16 13.91 -12.07
C TYR A 173 3.95 12.87 -12.86
N LEU A 174 3.93 11.60 -12.42
CA LEU A 174 4.66 10.52 -13.09
C LEU A 174 4.12 10.26 -14.52
N GLN A 175 2.81 10.26 -14.69
CA GLN A 175 2.16 10.10 -16.00
C GLN A 175 2.50 11.27 -16.94
N GLY A 176 2.58 12.49 -16.40
CA GLY A 176 2.96 13.69 -17.17
C GLY A 176 4.41 13.68 -17.70
N LEU A 177 5.28 12.81 -17.17
CA LEU A 177 6.65 12.66 -17.67
C LEU A 177 6.73 11.80 -18.95
N GLY A 178 5.71 10.98 -19.23
CA GLY A 178 5.65 10.15 -20.42
C GLY A 178 6.93 9.31 -20.64
N GLU A 179 7.50 9.41 -21.81
CA GLU A 179 8.71 8.65 -22.20
C GLU A 179 9.98 9.03 -21.43
N LYS A 180 10.00 10.20 -20.76
CA LYS A 180 11.15 10.61 -19.94
C LYS A 180 11.39 9.70 -18.74
N LEU A 181 10.32 9.04 -18.24
CA LEU A 181 10.38 8.09 -17.15
C LEU A 181 9.45 6.92 -17.44
N PRO A 182 9.95 5.73 -17.80
CA PRO A 182 9.13 4.54 -18.03
C PRO A 182 8.48 4.06 -16.72
N ALA A 183 7.34 4.68 -16.35
CA ALA A 183 6.66 4.41 -15.08
C ALA A 183 5.55 3.37 -15.22
N VAL A 184 5.39 2.52 -14.19
CA VAL A 184 4.22 1.66 -13.98
C VAL A 184 3.68 1.89 -12.56
N ILE A 185 2.37 2.00 -12.43
CA ILE A 185 1.71 2.35 -11.18
C ILE A 185 0.93 1.14 -10.66
N PHE A 186 1.11 0.82 -9.38
CA PHE A 186 0.32 -0.19 -8.69
C PHE A 186 -0.62 0.47 -7.68
N ARG A 187 -1.92 0.14 -7.75
CA ARG A 187 -3.00 0.64 -6.89
C ARG A 187 -3.56 -0.50 -6.05
N PRO A 188 -2.83 -0.96 -5.02
CA PRO A 188 -3.33 -2.03 -4.16
C PRO A 188 -4.52 -1.58 -3.34
N THR A 189 -5.33 -2.57 -2.97
CA THR A 189 -6.41 -2.48 -1.98
C THR A 189 -5.84 -2.54 -0.56
N GLY A 190 -6.60 -3.04 0.42
CA GLY A 190 -6.10 -3.26 1.78
C GLY A 190 -4.97 -4.29 1.83
N VAL A 191 -3.72 -3.82 1.93
CA VAL A 191 -2.55 -4.71 2.01
C VAL A 191 -2.37 -5.20 3.42
N TYR A 192 -2.36 -6.52 3.62
CA TYR A 192 -2.18 -7.14 4.93
C TYR A 192 -1.06 -8.20 4.90
N GLY A 193 -0.61 -8.61 6.07
CA GLY A 193 0.42 -9.64 6.22
C GLY A 193 1.31 -9.42 7.45
N PRO A 194 2.34 -10.26 7.63
CA PRO A 194 3.36 -10.07 8.65
C PRO A 194 3.97 -8.67 8.64
N ARG A 195 4.28 -8.10 9.80
CA ARG A 195 4.86 -6.75 9.99
C ARG A 195 3.86 -5.59 9.85
N GLU A 196 2.62 -5.86 9.43
CA GLU A 196 1.59 -4.84 9.31
C GLU A 196 0.98 -4.53 10.71
N LYS A 197 0.82 -3.23 11.01
CA LYS A 197 0.47 -2.79 12.37
C LYS A 197 -1.02 -2.54 12.59
N ASP A 198 -1.77 -2.17 11.55
CA ASP A 198 -3.19 -1.84 11.71
C ASP A 198 -4.03 -3.09 11.92
N TYR A 199 -3.77 -4.14 11.13
CA TYR A 199 -4.43 -5.44 11.30
C TYR A 199 -3.92 -6.17 12.55
N PHE A 200 -2.66 -5.92 12.95
CA PHE A 200 -2.17 -6.37 14.26
C PHE A 200 -2.99 -5.76 15.42
N LEU A 201 -3.31 -4.46 15.37
CA LEU A 201 -4.14 -3.82 16.40
C LEU A 201 -5.56 -4.42 16.44
N MET A 202 -6.12 -4.78 15.28
CA MET A 202 -7.39 -5.53 15.21
C MET A 202 -7.26 -6.90 15.88
N ALA A 203 -6.23 -7.67 15.56
CA ALA A 203 -5.98 -8.97 16.17
C ALA A 203 -5.82 -8.86 17.70
N LYS A 204 -5.07 -7.86 18.17
CA LYS A 204 -4.91 -7.58 19.61
C LYS A 204 -6.22 -7.20 20.29
N SER A 205 -7.09 -6.44 19.63
CA SER A 205 -8.42 -6.10 20.13
C SER A 205 -9.29 -7.35 20.28
N ILE A 206 -9.29 -8.23 19.28
CA ILE A 206 -10.03 -9.50 19.29
C ILE A 206 -9.47 -10.42 20.39
N GLN A 207 -8.14 -10.52 20.55
CA GLN A 207 -7.50 -11.23 21.65
C GLN A 207 -7.93 -10.68 23.03
N GLY A 208 -8.11 -9.37 23.12
CA GLY A 208 -8.64 -8.65 24.28
C GLY A 208 -10.17 -8.64 24.36
N HIS A 209 -10.83 -9.59 23.71
CA HIS A 209 -12.28 -9.82 23.74
C HIS A 209 -13.15 -8.68 23.19
N THR A 210 -12.60 -7.83 22.30
CA THR A 210 -13.36 -6.74 21.68
C THR A 210 -13.19 -6.73 20.16
N ASP A 211 -14.31 -6.63 19.44
CA ASP A 211 -14.32 -6.50 17.97
C ASP A 211 -15.18 -5.30 17.56
N PHE A 212 -14.54 -4.31 16.94
CA PHE A 212 -15.18 -3.07 16.51
C PHE A 212 -15.50 -3.11 15.03
N SER A 213 -16.75 -2.83 14.68
CA SER A 213 -17.19 -2.63 13.30
C SER A 213 -17.87 -1.27 13.13
N VAL A 214 -17.91 -0.77 11.90
CA VAL A 214 -18.36 0.58 11.60
C VAL A 214 -19.57 0.56 10.67
N GLY A 215 -20.58 1.37 11.01
CA GLY A 215 -21.78 1.54 10.21
C GLY A 215 -22.70 0.33 10.22
N PHE A 216 -23.90 0.50 9.65
CA PHE A 216 -24.93 -0.54 9.59
C PHE A 216 -25.20 -0.96 8.14
N ARG A 217 -24.64 -0.26 7.16
CA ARG A 217 -24.80 -0.61 5.75
C ARG A 217 -23.72 -1.60 5.34
N ARG A 218 -24.02 -2.47 4.39
CA ARG A 218 -23.07 -3.42 3.83
C ARG A 218 -21.90 -2.67 3.19
N GLN A 219 -20.71 -3.19 3.41
CA GLN A 219 -19.47 -2.75 2.76
C GLN A 219 -18.90 -3.96 2.02
N GLU A 220 -18.39 -3.71 0.83
CA GLU A 220 -17.68 -4.69 0.02
C GLU A 220 -16.22 -4.27 -0.07
N ILE A 221 -15.38 -5.08 0.56
CA ILE A 221 -13.97 -4.80 0.78
C ILE A 221 -13.14 -5.84 0.04
N THR A 222 -12.02 -5.41 -0.50
CA THR A 222 -11.03 -6.26 -1.14
C THR A 222 -9.71 -6.16 -0.42
N PHE A 223 -8.91 -7.22 -0.47
CA PHE A 223 -7.62 -7.31 0.18
C PHE A 223 -6.55 -7.83 -0.78
N ILE A 224 -5.30 -7.64 -0.40
CA ILE A 224 -4.16 -8.29 -1.04
C ILE A 224 -3.11 -8.68 0.01
N TYR A 225 -2.69 -9.93 -0.02
CA TYR A 225 -1.60 -10.38 0.82
C TYR A 225 -0.27 -9.80 0.35
N VAL A 226 0.58 -9.37 1.28
CA VAL A 226 1.82 -8.65 0.94
C VAL A 226 2.75 -9.43 0.00
N LYS A 227 2.85 -10.75 0.14
CA LYS A 227 3.68 -11.57 -0.76
C LYS A 227 3.13 -11.60 -2.18
N ASP A 228 1.81 -11.59 -2.34
CA ASP A 228 1.16 -11.52 -3.65
C ASP A 228 1.35 -10.15 -4.30
N LEU A 229 1.20 -9.07 -3.53
CA LEU A 229 1.52 -7.73 -4.03
C LEU A 229 2.96 -7.64 -4.53
N THR A 230 3.93 -8.15 -3.76
CA THR A 230 5.34 -8.13 -4.19
C THR A 230 5.58 -8.99 -5.42
N SER A 231 4.93 -10.14 -5.52
CA SER A 231 5.02 -11.01 -6.70
C SER A 231 4.45 -10.34 -7.96
N ALA A 232 3.31 -9.62 -7.85
CA ALA A 232 2.72 -8.85 -8.94
C ALA A 232 3.66 -7.76 -9.44
N ILE A 233 4.29 -7.01 -8.52
CA ILE A 233 5.26 -5.97 -8.85
C ILE A 233 6.46 -6.56 -9.59
N TYR A 234 7.04 -7.65 -9.09
CA TYR A 234 8.17 -8.29 -9.76
C TYR A 234 7.78 -8.93 -11.10
N ARG A 235 6.52 -9.33 -11.25
CA ARG A 235 6.03 -9.80 -12.55
C ARG A 235 6.03 -8.69 -13.61
N ALA A 236 5.61 -7.46 -13.23
CA ALA A 236 5.72 -6.30 -14.12
C ALA A 236 7.18 -5.92 -14.40
N VAL A 237 8.05 -6.01 -13.39
CA VAL A 237 9.51 -5.79 -13.57
C VAL A 237 10.09 -6.77 -14.60
N GLN A 238 9.75 -8.04 -14.53
CA GLN A 238 10.21 -9.05 -15.48
C GLN A 238 9.73 -8.79 -16.91
N LYS A 239 8.52 -8.26 -17.07
CA LYS A 239 7.93 -7.93 -18.38
C LYS A 239 8.36 -6.57 -18.93
N GLY A 240 8.98 -5.72 -18.10
CA GLY A 240 9.42 -4.39 -18.50
C GLY A 240 8.26 -3.44 -18.85
N VAL A 241 7.12 -3.57 -18.16
CA VAL A 241 5.92 -2.78 -18.46
C VAL A 241 6.11 -1.32 -18.06
N ALA A 242 5.66 -0.39 -18.91
CA ALA A 242 5.63 1.04 -18.64
C ALA A 242 4.32 1.65 -19.17
N GLY A 243 3.98 2.86 -18.67
CA GLY A 243 2.79 3.60 -19.11
C GLY A 243 1.45 3.00 -18.65
N ARG A 244 1.47 2.05 -17.69
CA ARG A 244 0.26 1.37 -17.20
C ARG A 244 0.04 1.62 -15.72
N ALA A 245 -1.23 1.49 -15.31
CA ALA A 245 -1.64 1.51 -13.90
C ALA A 245 -2.53 0.29 -13.62
N TYR A 246 -2.21 -0.47 -12.57
CA TYR A 246 -2.91 -1.70 -12.25
C TYR A 246 -3.54 -1.63 -10.85
N PHE A 247 -4.79 -2.05 -10.74
CA PHE A 247 -5.36 -2.43 -9.46
C PHE A 247 -4.85 -3.80 -9.03
N VAL A 248 -4.68 -3.97 -7.71
CA VAL A 248 -4.18 -5.22 -7.16
C VAL A 248 -5.01 -5.64 -5.96
N SER A 249 -5.69 -6.78 -6.09
CA SER A 249 -6.39 -7.48 -5.02
C SER A 249 -6.24 -8.98 -5.22
N ASP A 250 -6.68 -9.77 -4.24
CA ASP A 250 -6.74 -11.23 -4.34
C ASP A 250 -7.92 -11.73 -5.22
N GLY A 251 -8.73 -10.80 -5.75
CA GLY A 251 -9.91 -11.10 -6.57
C GLY A 251 -11.16 -11.46 -5.75
N GLY A 252 -11.04 -11.68 -4.44
CA GLY A 252 -12.16 -11.91 -3.54
C GLY A 252 -12.86 -10.60 -3.16
N ILE A 253 -14.18 -10.69 -2.93
CA ILE A 253 -15.01 -9.60 -2.41
C ILE A 253 -15.53 -10.03 -1.06
N TYR A 254 -15.24 -9.25 -0.03
CA TYR A 254 -15.49 -9.62 1.34
C TYR A 254 -16.39 -8.61 2.04
N GLU A 255 -17.24 -9.10 2.93
CA GLU A 255 -17.97 -8.23 3.86
C GLU A 255 -17.03 -7.70 4.94
N SER A 256 -17.38 -6.55 5.53
CA SER A 256 -16.54 -5.85 6.51
C SER A 256 -16.12 -6.70 7.72
N ARG A 257 -16.88 -7.77 8.02
CA ARG A 257 -16.59 -8.66 9.14
C ARG A 257 -15.72 -9.87 8.79
N THR A 258 -15.67 -10.26 7.52
CA THR A 258 -14.98 -11.49 7.11
C THR A 258 -13.54 -11.53 7.63
N PHE A 259 -12.84 -10.40 7.59
CA PHE A 259 -11.45 -10.32 8.06
C PHE A 259 -11.35 -10.53 9.59
N SER A 260 -12.22 -9.89 10.39
CA SER A 260 -12.21 -10.04 11.85
C SER A 260 -12.66 -11.45 12.30
N ASP A 261 -13.62 -12.04 11.60
CA ASP A 261 -14.08 -13.41 11.88
C ASP A 261 -12.96 -14.44 11.60
N LEU A 262 -12.17 -14.25 10.53
CA LEU A 262 -10.99 -15.07 10.25
C LEU A 262 -9.90 -14.91 11.32
N ILE A 263 -9.62 -13.68 11.75
CA ILE A 263 -8.69 -13.45 12.87
C ILE A 263 -9.17 -14.14 14.14
N GLN A 264 -10.45 -14.01 14.49
CA GLN A 264 -11.04 -14.64 15.68
C GLN A 264 -10.84 -16.16 15.63
N ARG A 265 -11.09 -16.76 14.46
CA ARG A 265 -10.87 -18.22 14.25
C ARG A 265 -9.42 -18.62 14.46
N GLU A 266 -8.47 -17.89 13.88
CA GLU A 266 -7.03 -18.21 14.00
C GLU A 266 -6.47 -17.93 15.41
N LEU A 267 -7.19 -17.16 16.23
CA LEU A 267 -6.90 -16.95 17.65
C LEU A 267 -7.52 -18.04 18.56
N GLY A 268 -8.21 -19.04 18.00
CA GLY A 268 -8.84 -20.12 18.75
C GLY A 268 -10.28 -19.81 19.18
N ASN A 269 -10.97 -18.94 18.46
CA ASN A 269 -12.35 -18.53 18.72
C ASN A 269 -12.59 -17.96 20.14
N PRO A 270 -11.79 -16.99 20.62
CA PRO A 270 -12.06 -16.36 21.90
C PRO A 270 -13.47 -15.74 21.87
N TRP A 271 -14.12 -15.71 23.01
CA TRP A 271 -15.34 -14.91 23.15
C TRP A 271 -15.04 -13.42 22.89
N VAL A 272 -15.87 -12.74 22.11
CA VAL A 272 -15.68 -11.32 21.78
C VAL A 272 -16.98 -10.52 21.92
N LEU A 273 -16.89 -9.36 22.56
CA LEU A 273 -17.93 -8.36 22.55
C LEU A 273 -17.87 -7.60 21.21
N ARG A 274 -18.91 -7.77 20.42
CA ARG A 274 -19.03 -7.14 19.09
C ARG A 274 -19.67 -5.77 19.21
N ILE A 275 -18.88 -4.71 19.03
CA ILE A 275 -19.32 -3.32 19.13
C ILE A 275 -19.48 -2.74 17.73
N LYS A 276 -20.72 -2.38 17.38
CA LYS A 276 -21.02 -1.72 16.10
C LYS A 276 -21.23 -0.22 16.32
N SER A 277 -20.28 0.59 15.84
CA SER A 277 -20.33 2.03 16.02
C SER A 277 -21.13 2.71 14.90
N PRO A 278 -22.14 3.54 15.22
CA PRO A 278 -22.78 4.36 14.20
C PRO A 278 -21.82 5.41 13.65
N LEU A 279 -21.98 5.74 12.36
CA LEU A 279 -21.07 6.65 11.65
C LEU A 279 -20.94 8.03 12.28
N TRP A 280 -22.03 8.56 12.87
CA TRP A 280 -21.99 9.87 13.53
C TRP A 280 -21.08 9.89 14.78
N LEU A 281 -21.09 8.80 15.57
CA LEU A 281 -20.24 8.65 16.75
C LEU A 281 -18.78 8.49 16.33
N LEU A 282 -18.51 7.66 15.32
CA LEU A 282 -17.18 7.51 14.75
C LEU A 282 -16.64 8.85 14.24
N LYS A 283 -17.50 9.63 13.54
CA LYS A 283 -17.14 10.97 13.07
C LYS A 283 -16.71 11.86 14.23
N LEU A 284 -17.53 11.95 15.29
CA LEU A 284 -17.25 12.76 16.48
C LEU A 284 -15.91 12.36 17.11
N ILE A 285 -15.71 11.06 17.37
CA ILE A 285 -14.46 10.55 17.96
C ILE A 285 -13.25 10.84 17.07
N SER A 286 -13.37 10.65 15.75
CA SER A 286 -12.28 10.91 14.80
C SER A 286 -11.84 12.38 14.77
N TYR A 287 -12.79 13.30 14.87
CA TYR A 287 -12.50 14.74 14.90
C TYR A 287 -11.86 15.15 16.23
N VAL A 288 -12.40 14.70 17.36
CA VAL A 288 -11.86 15.03 18.70
C VAL A 288 -10.47 14.41 18.89
N ALA A 289 -10.32 13.14 18.57
CA ALA A 289 -9.03 12.44 18.69
C ALA A 289 -7.97 13.02 17.74
N GLY A 290 -8.36 13.35 16.50
CA GLY A 290 -7.48 13.99 15.52
C GLY A 290 -7.03 15.39 15.97
N TRP A 291 -7.93 16.20 16.50
CA TRP A 291 -7.64 17.52 17.04
C TRP A 291 -6.69 17.45 18.23
N GLY A 292 -6.98 16.58 19.22
CA GLY A 292 -6.12 16.40 20.39
C GLY A 292 -4.71 15.89 20.02
N ALA A 293 -4.61 14.94 19.08
CA ALA A 293 -3.33 14.42 18.62
C ALA A 293 -2.51 15.48 17.86
N SER A 294 -3.18 16.32 17.06
CA SER A 294 -2.53 17.43 16.33
C SER A 294 -1.90 18.46 17.27
N ILE A 295 -2.55 18.77 18.39
CA ILE A 295 -2.01 19.70 19.43
C ILE A 295 -0.71 19.13 20.02
N VAL A 296 -0.66 17.82 20.25
CA VAL A 296 0.51 17.13 20.86
C VAL A 296 1.56 16.73 19.81
N GLY A 297 1.33 17.00 18.51
CA GLY A 297 2.23 16.62 17.42
C GLY A 297 2.34 15.09 17.20
N LYS A 298 1.34 14.32 17.68
CA LYS A 298 1.32 12.86 17.53
C LYS A 298 0.33 12.43 16.44
N THR A 299 0.62 11.30 15.80
CA THR A 299 -0.32 10.66 14.87
C THR A 299 -1.43 9.95 15.64
N CYS A 300 -2.68 10.17 15.26
CA CYS A 300 -3.81 9.39 15.75
C CYS A 300 -4.22 8.35 14.73
N THR A 301 -4.45 7.12 15.18
CA THR A 301 -4.93 6.03 14.32
C THR A 301 -6.34 6.31 13.80
N LEU A 302 -7.18 6.97 14.59
CA LEU A 302 -8.52 7.35 14.22
C LEU A 302 -8.56 8.87 14.01
N ASN A 303 -8.43 9.30 12.76
CA ASN A 303 -8.48 10.70 12.33
C ASN A 303 -9.53 10.90 11.21
N LYS A 304 -9.67 12.12 10.71
CA LYS A 304 -10.61 12.50 9.64
C LYS A 304 -10.46 11.63 8.39
N ASP A 305 -9.23 11.37 7.95
CA ASP A 305 -8.95 10.54 6.78
C ASP A 305 -9.37 9.09 7.02
N LYS A 306 -9.05 8.53 8.20
CA LYS A 306 -9.47 7.17 8.58
C LYS A 306 -10.99 7.04 8.64
N TYR A 307 -11.69 8.08 9.14
CA TYR A 307 -13.16 8.11 9.11
C TYR A 307 -13.69 8.01 7.67
N GLN A 308 -13.13 8.77 6.72
CA GLN A 308 -13.57 8.71 5.31
C GLN A 308 -13.33 7.32 4.70
N ILE A 309 -12.19 6.70 4.97
CA ILE A 309 -11.87 5.33 4.53
C ILE A 309 -12.88 4.33 5.11
N MET A 310 -13.16 4.41 6.42
CA MET A 310 -14.08 3.48 7.08
C MET A 310 -15.54 3.69 6.70
N LYS A 311 -15.92 4.87 6.25
CA LYS A 311 -17.27 5.20 5.75
C LYS A 311 -17.52 4.66 4.35
N GLN A 312 -16.49 4.54 3.51
CA GLN A 312 -16.60 4.09 2.14
C GLN A 312 -17.13 2.67 2.08
N ARG A 313 -18.09 2.42 1.18
CA ARG A 313 -18.80 1.14 1.11
C ARG A 313 -18.27 0.22 0.01
N ASN A 314 -17.80 0.79 -1.08
CA ASN A 314 -17.26 0.05 -2.23
C ASN A 314 -15.72 0.18 -2.31
N TRP A 315 -15.04 -0.96 -2.13
CA TRP A 315 -13.61 -1.11 -2.30
C TRP A 315 -13.26 -2.19 -3.34
N GLN A 316 -14.23 -2.52 -4.22
CA GLN A 316 -13.97 -3.44 -5.30
C GLN A 316 -13.19 -2.75 -6.42
N CYS A 317 -12.32 -3.49 -7.07
CA CYS A 317 -11.59 -3.01 -8.24
C CYS A 317 -11.40 -4.12 -9.27
N ASP A 318 -11.36 -3.72 -10.55
CA ASP A 318 -11.12 -4.64 -11.64
C ASP A 318 -9.64 -4.97 -11.77
N THR A 319 -9.28 -6.22 -11.50
CA THR A 319 -7.93 -6.75 -11.62
C THR A 319 -7.68 -7.52 -12.93
N ALA A 320 -8.66 -7.59 -13.83
CA ALA A 320 -8.54 -8.31 -15.10
C ALA A 320 -7.37 -7.80 -15.96
N PRO A 321 -7.09 -6.48 -16.09
CA PRO A 321 -5.93 -6.01 -16.83
C PRO A 321 -4.60 -6.55 -16.28
N LEU A 322 -4.44 -6.63 -14.95
CA LEU A 322 -3.24 -7.19 -14.33
C LEU A 322 -3.04 -8.67 -14.70
N LYS A 323 -4.13 -9.45 -14.66
CA LYS A 323 -4.11 -10.87 -15.04
C LYS A 323 -3.81 -11.05 -16.53
N GLN A 324 -4.50 -10.32 -17.39
CA GLN A 324 -4.38 -10.47 -18.85
C GLN A 324 -3.01 -10.03 -19.37
N GLU A 325 -2.53 -8.86 -18.93
CA GLU A 325 -1.29 -8.29 -19.43
C GLU A 325 -0.05 -8.90 -18.80
N LEU A 326 -0.09 -9.19 -17.50
CA LEU A 326 1.06 -9.75 -16.79
C LEU A 326 1.05 -11.27 -16.71
N GLY A 327 -0.10 -11.93 -16.91
CA GLY A 327 -0.26 -13.35 -16.65
C GLY A 327 0.01 -13.66 -15.18
N TRP A 328 -0.46 -12.78 -14.29
CA TRP A 328 -0.28 -12.91 -12.84
C TRP A 328 -1.62 -13.25 -12.18
N GLU A 329 -1.56 -14.14 -11.19
CA GLU A 329 -2.69 -14.50 -10.35
C GLU A 329 -2.23 -14.55 -8.88
N PRO A 330 -3.10 -14.17 -7.92
CA PRO A 330 -2.80 -14.29 -6.51
C PRO A 330 -2.65 -15.76 -6.11
N GLN A 331 -1.74 -16.02 -5.16
CA GLN A 331 -1.50 -17.35 -4.60
C GLN A 331 -2.15 -17.53 -3.23
N TYR A 332 -2.65 -16.44 -2.66
CA TYR A 332 -3.26 -16.40 -1.33
C TYR A 332 -4.68 -15.87 -1.44
N ASP A 333 -5.62 -16.66 -0.95
CA ASP A 333 -6.92 -16.13 -0.54
C ASP A 333 -6.82 -15.46 0.84
N LEU A 334 -7.89 -14.80 1.25
CA LEU A 334 -7.92 -14.08 2.53
C LEU A 334 -7.70 -15.03 3.71
N GLU A 335 -8.25 -16.23 3.68
CA GLU A 335 -8.15 -17.20 4.77
C GLU A 335 -6.71 -17.66 4.99
N ARG A 336 -6.04 -18.08 3.94
CA ARG A 336 -4.64 -18.50 3.99
C ARG A 336 -3.72 -17.37 4.43
N GLY A 337 -3.93 -16.16 3.89
CA GLY A 337 -3.12 -15.01 4.23
C GLY A 337 -3.29 -14.57 5.69
N VAL A 338 -4.52 -14.59 6.23
CA VAL A 338 -4.79 -14.29 7.65
C VAL A 338 -4.13 -15.34 8.54
N ARG A 339 -4.24 -16.62 8.20
CA ARG A 339 -3.60 -17.72 8.95
C ARG A 339 -2.09 -17.50 9.07
N GLU A 340 -1.39 -17.25 7.95
CA GLU A 340 0.06 -16.97 7.98
C GLU A 340 0.38 -15.70 8.77
N THR A 341 -0.44 -14.67 8.66
CA THR A 341 -0.26 -13.41 9.38
C THR A 341 -0.35 -13.60 10.89
N ILE A 342 -1.39 -14.28 11.37
CA ILE A 342 -1.58 -14.54 12.81
C ILE A 342 -0.50 -15.50 13.35
N ALA A 343 -0.13 -16.53 12.59
CA ALA A 343 1.00 -17.41 12.95
C ALA A 343 2.29 -16.59 13.15
N TRP A 344 2.59 -15.66 12.25
CA TRP A 344 3.75 -14.79 12.37
C TRP A 344 3.67 -13.86 13.59
N TYR A 345 2.50 -13.25 13.87
CA TYR A 345 2.34 -12.40 15.05
C TYR A 345 2.59 -13.17 16.35
N LYS A 346 2.13 -14.45 16.44
CA LYS A 346 2.41 -15.32 17.58
C LYS A 346 3.91 -15.67 17.68
N GLN A 347 4.54 -16.04 16.56
CA GLN A 347 5.97 -16.39 16.53
C GLN A 347 6.87 -15.23 16.97
N GLU A 348 6.57 -14.01 16.49
CA GLU A 348 7.31 -12.79 16.82
C GLU A 348 6.91 -12.14 18.16
N LYS A 349 6.03 -12.82 18.92
CA LYS A 349 5.54 -12.35 20.23
C LYS A 349 4.88 -10.97 20.18
N TRP A 350 4.17 -10.70 19.10
CA TRP A 350 3.31 -9.54 18.99
C TRP A 350 1.94 -9.79 19.65
N LEU A 351 1.47 -11.07 19.62
CA LEU A 351 0.26 -11.58 20.27
C LEU A 351 0.62 -12.59 21.36
#